data_948478c9da5a17115ced0ec1c2ca1939
#
_entry.id   948478c9da5a17115ced0ec1c2ca1939
#
_cell.length_a   1.000
_cell.length_b   1.000
_cell.length_c   1.000
_cell.angle_alpha   90.00
_cell.angle_beta   90.00
_cell.angle_gamma   90.00
#
_symmetry.space_group_name_H-M   'P 1'
#
loop_
_entity.id
_entity.type
_entity.pdbx_description
1 polymer ?
#
loop_
_entity_poly.entity_id
_entity_poly.type
_entity_poly.pdbx_seq_one_letter_code
_entity_poly.pdbx_strand_id
1 'polypeptide(L)'
;ELLNGYLMHKDSVVSRIENDIILNDNYRLPLMLKKGADITPWICSRAVDRHRTNSRLLKKVIRLTDTSDASTVLKAHAATVTDNYWIKFDGENIEYKNILLNDDSLADVALFGTFESISNAKYIHCEYSKSPELTNIGSFEKCWRLRNNKWYMYKKESPQERFSEIFIYKLGTFFGYDMAQYEQDGDCVVTEDFTLSKKYDFESAASIVGDDEDYTLNYKKLYEI
;
A
#
# COMPACT_ATOMS: atom_id res chain seq x y z
N GLU A 1 -6.59 9.06 19.61
CA GLU A 1 -5.43 9.88 20.05
C GLU A 1 -4.87 10.61 18.84
N LEU A 2 -4.41 11.86 19.05
CA LEU A 2 -3.77 12.65 18.01
C LEU A 2 -2.35 12.14 17.76
N LEU A 3 -1.93 12.09 16.49
CA LEU A 3 -0.63 11.60 16.10
C LEU A 3 0.45 12.67 16.35
N ASN A 4 1.48 12.26 17.08
CA ASN A 4 2.70 13.03 17.28
C ASN A 4 3.90 12.17 16.90
N GLY A 5 4.79 12.72 16.07
CA GLY A 5 5.91 11.96 15.54
C GLY A 5 6.58 12.63 14.34
N TYR A 6 7.08 11.83 13.45
CA TYR A 6 7.80 12.26 12.25
C TYR A 6 7.34 11.51 11.03
N LEU A 7 7.12 12.23 9.94
CA LEU A 7 7.09 11.63 8.62
C LEU A 7 8.54 11.40 8.18
N MET A 8 8.83 10.17 7.86
CA MET A 8 10.17 9.72 7.47
C MET A 8 10.18 9.30 6.00
N HIS A 9 11.33 9.46 5.34
CA HIS A 9 11.66 8.83 4.07
C HIS A 9 12.99 8.10 4.25
N LYS A 10 12.94 6.77 4.28
CA LYS A 10 14.05 5.94 4.77
C LYS A 10 14.46 6.43 6.18
N ASP A 11 15.73 6.66 6.42
CA ASP A 11 16.24 7.15 7.70
C ASP A 11 16.25 8.69 7.83
N SER A 12 15.73 9.40 6.83
CA SER A 12 15.69 10.86 6.83
C SER A 12 14.35 11.38 7.33
N VAL A 13 14.36 12.36 8.24
CA VAL A 13 13.17 13.10 8.64
C VAL A 13 12.72 13.99 7.49
N VAL A 14 11.46 13.85 7.09
CA VAL A 14 10.81 14.69 6.07
C VAL A 14 10.05 15.83 6.73
N SER A 15 9.25 15.53 7.75
CA SER A 15 8.51 16.53 8.50
C SER A 15 8.26 16.09 9.94
N ARG A 16 8.14 17.06 10.83
CA ARG A 16 7.54 16.87 12.16
C ARG A 16 6.02 16.82 12.02
N ILE A 17 5.37 15.95 12.78
CA ILE A 17 3.92 15.86 12.92
C ILE A 17 3.55 16.21 14.35
N GLU A 18 2.65 17.16 14.54
CA GLU A 18 2.09 17.50 15.85
C GLU A 18 0.56 17.59 15.74
N ASN A 19 -0.14 16.82 16.57
CA ASN A 19 -1.59 16.77 16.57
C ASN A 19 -2.18 16.55 15.17
N ASP A 20 -1.66 15.56 14.46
CA ASP A 20 -2.00 15.19 13.08
C ASP A 20 -1.56 16.20 12.00
N ILE A 21 -0.91 17.31 12.35
CA ILE A 21 -0.55 18.40 11.42
C ILE A 21 0.92 18.29 10.98
N ILE A 22 1.17 18.41 9.69
CA ILE A 22 2.50 18.53 9.07
C ILE A 22 3.07 19.93 9.33
N LEU A 23 4.19 20.00 10.04
CA LEU A 23 4.77 21.30 10.43
C LEU A 23 5.74 21.90 9.43
N ASN A 24 6.48 21.05 8.72
CA ASN A 24 7.55 21.51 7.83
C ASN A 24 7.18 21.31 6.38
N ASP A 25 7.53 22.26 5.54
CA ASP A 25 7.51 22.10 4.09
C ASP A 25 8.89 21.56 3.65
N ASN A 26 8.85 20.53 2.79
CA ASN A 26 10.06 19.91 2.27
C ASN A 26 9.75 19.35 0.88
N TYR A 27 10.68 19.49 -0.05
CA TYR A 27 10.56 18.94 -1.41
C TYR A 27 10.41 17.41 -1.46
N ARG A 28 10.63 16.71 -0.34
CA ARG A 28 10.43 15.27 -0.20
C ARG A 28 9.07 14.88 0.39
N LEU A 29 8.18 15.86 0.64
CA LEU A 29 6.81 15.51 1.05
C LEU A 29 6.13 14.68 -0.06
N PRO A 30 5.31 13.66 0.29
CA PRO A 30 4.37 13.09 -0.66
C PRO A 30 3.56 14.17 -1.37
N LEU A 31 3.25 14.00 -2.66
CA LEU A 31 2.62 15.03 -3.49
C LEU A 31 1.27 15.50 -2.95
N MET A 32 0.52 14.64 -2.25
CA MET A 32 -0.74 15.04 -1.63
C MET A 32 -0.58 15.80 -0.31
N LEU A 33 0.63 15.89 0.24
CA LEU A 33 0.89 16.56 1.52
C LEU A 33 1.55 17.93 1.31
N LYS A 34 1.19 18.87 2.18
CA LYS A 34 1.81 20.19 2.28
C LYS A 34 1.88 20.63 3.73
N LYS A 35 2.71 21.63 4.02
CA LYS A 35 2.80 22.26 5.34
C LYS A 35 1.41 22.72 5.81
N GLY A 36 1.08 22.41 7.06
CA GLY A 36 -0.21 22.73 7.67
C GLY A 36 -1.33 21.76 7.33
N ALA A 37 -1.08 20.76 6.49
CA ALA A 37 -2.08 19.74 6.17
C ALA A 37 -2.23 18.75 7.32
N ASP A 38 -3.47 18.25 7.50
CA ASP A 38 -3.76 17.05 8.27
C ASP A 38 -3.20 15.82 7.54
N ILE A 39 -2.39 15.01 8.22
CA ILE A 39 -1.78 13.81 7.65
C ILE A 39 -2.75 12.63 7.59
N THR A 40 -3.86 12.68 8.32
CA THR A 40 -4.82 11.55 8.42
C THR A 40 -5.36 11.08 7.07
N PRO A 41 -5.71 11.95 6.11
CA PRO A 41 -6.13 11.51 4.77
C PRO A 41 -5.05 10.71 4.04
N TRP A 42 -3.78 11.12 4.15
CA TRP A 42 -2.67 10.39 3.56
C TRP A 42 -2.46 9.01 4.22
N ILE A 43 -2.58 8.91 5.55
CA ILE A 43 -2.53 7.64 6.26
C ILE A 43 -3.69 6.75 5.79
N CYS A 44 -4.91 7.28 5.77
CA CYS A 44 -6.10 6.52 5.36
C CYS A 44 -6.03 6.07 3.89
N SER A 45 -5.43 6.86 3.00
CA SER A 45 -5.25 6.48 1.59
C SER A 45 -4.38 5.24 1.39
N ARG A 46 -3.61 4.86 2.42
CA ARG A 46 -2.76 3.66 2.43
C ARG A 46 -3.46 2.41 2.98
N ALA A 47 -4.68 2.54 3.46
CA ALA A 47 -5.40 1.44 4.08
C ALA A 47 -5.91 0.43 3.04
N VAL A 48 -6.05 -0.81 3.50
CA VAL A 48 -6.82 -1.81 2.76
C VAL A 48 -8.27 -1.35 2.61
N ASP A 49 -8.80 -1.39 1.40
CA ASP A 49 -10.16 -0.95 1.10
C ASP A 49 -11.19 -1.75 1.92
N ARG A 50 -12.12 -1.05 2.56
CA ARG A 50 -13.22 -1.65 3.35
C ARG A 50 -14.17 -2.50 2.51
N HIS A 51 -14.30 -2.21 1.21
CA HIS A 51 -15.13 -2.95 0.27
C HIS A 51 -14.51 -4.28 -0.14
N ARG A 52 -13.22 -4.48 0.09
CA ARG A 52 -12.58 -5.77 -0.13
C ARG A 52 -13.17 -6.81 0.81
N THR A 53 -13.67 -7.90 0.27
CA THR A 53 -14.36 -8.97 1.02
C THR A 53 -13.52 -9.48 2.17
N ASN A 54 -12.21 -9.68 1.95
CA ASN A 54 -11.31 -10.26 2.93
C ASN A 54 -10.73 -9.24 3.93
N SER A 55 -11.01 -7.95 3.81
CA SER A 55 -10.46 -6.91 4.70
C SER A 55 -10.85 -7.14 6.18
N ARG A 56 -12.11 -7.54 6.42
CA ARG A 56 -12.59 -7.86 7.77
C ARG A 56 -11.93 -9.11 8.35
N LEU A 57 -11.63 -10.09 7.50
CA LEU A 57 -10.95 -11.32 7.89
C LEU A 57 -9.51 -11.04 8.29
N LEU A 58 -8.79 -10.22 7.52
CA LEU A 58 -7.46 -9.74 7.87
C LEU A 58 -7.44 -9.10 9.25
N LYS A 59 -8.30 -8.09 9.48
CA LYS A 59 -8.40 -7.40 10.77
C LYS A 59 -8.70 -8.35 11.92
N LYS A 60 -9.55 -9.35 11.70
CA LYS A 60 -9.90 -10.37 12.70
C LYS A 60 -8.74 -11.32 13.01
N VAL A 61 -7.99 -11.75 12.00
CA VAL A 61 -6.84 -12.65 12.18
C VAL A 61 -5.76 -12.00 13.03
N ILE A 62 -5.47 -10.73 12.79
CA ILE A 62 -4.47 -9.96 13.55
C ILE A 62 -5.01 -9.37 14.87
N ARG A 63 -6.26 -9.69 15.22
CA ARG A 63 -6.91 -9.27 16.48
C ARG A 63 -6.91 -7.76 16.71
N LEU A 64 -7.12 -6.98 15.65
CA LEU A 64 -7.30 -5.54 15.80
C LEU A 64 -8.59 -5.25 16.56
N THR A 65 -8.48 -4.55 17.68
CA THR A 65 -9.62 -4.06 18.47
C THR A 65 -10.14 -2.73 17.89
N ASP A 66 -9.25 -1.86 17.45
CA ASP A 66 -9.58 -0.67 16.69
C ASP A 66 -9.52 -1.00 15.19
N THR A 67 -10.63 -0.77 14.52
CA THR A 67 -10.81 -1.08 13.08
C THR A 67 -10.79 0.16 12.20
N SER A 68 -10.40 1.33 12.75
CA SER A 68 -10.22 2.53 11.91
C SER A 68 -9.08 2.30 10.90
N ASP A 69 -9.21 2.92 9.74
CA ASP A 69 -8.22 2.73 8.68
C ASP A 69 -6.87 3.30 9.10
N ALA A 70 -6.86 4.48 9.72
CA ALA A 70 -5.64 5.09 10.23
C ALA A 70 -4.94 4.20 11.26
N SER A 71 -5.67 3.68 12.27
CA SER A 71 -5.06 2.83 13.29
C SER A 71 -4.51 1.51 12.70
N THR A 72 -5.20 0.96 11.69
CA THR A 72 -4.73 -0.25 11.00
C THR A 72 -3.41 0.00 10.28
N VAL A 73 -3.33 1.09 9.52
CA VAL A 73 -2.13 1.49 8.76
C VAL A 73 -0.97 1.80 9.70
N LEU A 74 -1.23 2.49 10.79
CA LEU A 74 -0.21 2.87 11.78
C LEU A 74 0.38 1.68 12.53
N LYS A 75 -0.28 0.49 12.57
CA LYS A 75 0.34 -0.74 13.07
C LYS A 75 1.55 -1.21 12.25
N ALA A 76 1.59 -0.85 10.98
CA ALA A 76 2.73 -1.07 10.09
C ALA A 76 3.53 0.24 9.85
N HIS A 77 3.45 1.22 10.77
CA HIS A 77 4.10 2.53 10.63
C HIS A 77 3.79 3.24 9.29
N ALA A 78 2.64 2.97 8.71
CA ALA A 78 2.24 3.41 7.37
C ALA A 78 3.19 2.97 6.23
N ALA A 79 4.08 2.01 6.47
CA ALA A 79 5.00 1.50 5.46
C ALA A 79 4.26 0.72 4.37
N THR A 80 4.70 0.85 3.10
CA THR A 80 4.18 0.12 1.95
C THR A 80 5.30 -0.62 1.22
N VAL A 81 4.94 -1.48 0.27
CA VAL A 81 5.92 -2.11 -0.63
C VAL A 81 6.45 -1.11 -1.65
N THR A 82 5.62 -0.14 -2.05
CA THR A 82 5.82 0.67 -3.26
C THR A 82 6.43 2.05 -3.03
N ASP A 83 6.75 2.40 -1.76
CA ASP A 83 7.47 3.64 -1.45
C ASP A 83 8.31 3.52 -0.17
N ASN A 84 9.02 4.59 0.16
CA ASN A 84 9.95 4.64 1.30
C ASN A 84 9.44 5.49 2.47
N TYR A 85 8.20 5.97 2.40
CA TYR A 85 7.61 6.78 3.47
C TYR A 85 7.09 5.93 4.62
N TRP A 86 7.23 6.43 5.84
CA TRP A 86 6.73 5.80 7.04
C TRP A 86 6.59 6.80 8.20
N ILE A 87 5.86 6.40 9.24
CA ILE A 87 5.64 7.21 10.44
C ILE A 87 6.50 6.67 11.58
N LYS A 88 7.30 7.54 12.17
CA LYS A 88 8.02 7.29 13.42
C LYS A 88 7.30 8.00 14.54
N PHE A 89 6.83 7.26 15.55
CA PHE A 89 6.16 7.87 16.70
C PHE A 89 7.16 8.53 17.66
N ASP A 90 6.68 9.49 18.44
CA ASP A 90 7.50 10.11 19.48
C ASP A 90 7.98 9.09 20.50
N GLY A 91 9.24 9.20 20.88
CA GLY A 91 9.88 8.31 21.85
C GLY A 91 10.35 6.96 21.30
N GLU A 92 10.06 6.62 20.04
CA GLU A 92 10.57 5.39 19.44
C GLU A 92 12.04 5.53 19.02
N ASN A 93 12.81 4.47 19.31
CA ASN A 93 14.18 4.32 18.84
C ASN A 93 14.25 3.25 17.76
N ILE A 94 13.68 3.55 16.60
CA ILE A 94 13.64 2.64 15.44
C ILE A 94 14.23 3.30 14.20
N GLU A 95 14.79 2.49 13.31
CA GLU A 95 15.38 2.86 12.02
C GLU A 95 14.55 2.25 10.87
N TYR A 96 14.73 2.72 9.66
CA TYR A 96 14.03 2.23 8.48
C TYR A 96 14.11 0.71 8.31
N LYS A 97 15.28 0.12 8.58
CA LYS A 97 15.46 -1.35 8.53
C LYS A 97 14.52 -2.13 9.44
N ASN A 98 14.08 -1.52 10.54
CA ASN A 98 13.18 -2.17 11.51
C ASN A 98 11.74 -2.24 11.04
N ILE A 99 11.34 -1.37 10.08
CA ILE A 99 9.97 -1.31 9.57
C ILE A 99 9.83 -1.90 8.16
N LEU A 100 10.90 -2.39 7.57
CA LEU A 100 10.85 -3.02 6.26
C LEU A 100 9.90 -4.20 6.26
N LEU A 101 8.98 -4.20 5.30
CA LEU A 101 8.03 -5.28 5.10
C LEU A 101 8.76 -6.52 4.55
N ASN A 102 8.61 -7.66 5.20
CA ASN A 102 9.28 -8.90 4.84
C ASN A 102 8.50 -10.18 5.22
N ASP A 103 7.23 -10.02 5.61
CA ASP A 103 6.35 -11.11 6.03
C ASP A 103 5.10 -11.16 5.13
N ASP A 104 5.02 -12.20 4.30
CA ASP A 104 3.86 -12.50 3.43
C ASP A 104 2.91 -13.56 4.00
N SER A 105 3.01 -13.88 5.29
CA SER A 105 2.19 -14.90 5.95
C SER A 105 0.69 -14.63 5.93
N LEU A 106 0.27 -13.37 5.74
CA LEU A 106 -1.12 -12.98 5.57
C LEU A 106 -1.61 -13.01 4.11
N ALA A 107 -0.73 -13.30 3.15
CA ALA A 107 -1.06 -13.28 1.72
C ALA A 107 -2.27 -14.16 1.37
N ASP A 108 -2.32 -15.38 1.88
CA ASP A 108 -3.45 -16.29 1.61
C ASP A 108 -4.76 -15.83 2.23
N VAL A 109 -4.73 -15.21 3.39
CA VAL A 109 -5.92 -14.62 4.00
C VAL A 109 -6.42 -13.45 3.16
N ALA A 110 -5.51 -12.59 2.70
CA ALA A 110 -5.83 -11.43 1.89
C ALA A 110 -6.41 -11.82 0.52
N LEU A 111 -5.86 -12.86 -0.12
CA LEU A 111 -6.24 -13.28 -1.47
C LEU A 111 -7.46 -14.20 -1.50
N PHE A 112 -7.52 -15.19 -0.61
CA PHE A 112 -8.53 -16.25 -0.65
C PHE A 112 -9.59 -16.14 0.45
N GLY A 113 -9.22 -15.69 1.66
CA GLY A 113 -10.13 -15.60 2.79
C GLY A 113 -10.80 -16.92 3.18
N THR A 114 -10.16 -18.06 2.89
CA THR A 114 -10.70 -19.39 3.18
C THR A 114 -10.50 -19.75 4.65
N PHE A 115 -11.29 -20.72 5.15
CA PHE A 115 -11.11 -21.24 6.50
C PHE A 115 -9.71 -21.81 6.70
N GLU A 116 -9.16 -22.48 5.71
CA GLU A 116 -7.80 -23.03 5.72
C GLU A 116 -6.75 -21.93 5.84
N SER A 117 -6.83 -20.88 5.01
CA SER A 117 -5.90 -19.74 5.08
C SER A 117 -5.94 -19.03 6.44
N ILE A 118 -7.15 -18.87 7.02
CA ILE A 118 -7.33 -18.27 8.34
C ILE A 118 -6.75 -19.17 9.45
N SER A 119 -6.95 -20.48 9.34
CA SER A 119 -6.42 -21.45 10.31
C SER A 119 -4.91 -21.46 10.27
N ASN A 120 -4.32 -21.53 9.08
CA ASN A 120 -2.87 -21.49 8.89
C ASN A 120 -2.27 -20.19 9.45
N ALA A 121 -2.85 -19.04 9.14
CA ALA A 121 -2.37 -17.76 9.66
C ALA A 121 -2.42 -17.65 11.20
N LYS A 122 -3.34 -18.34 11.86
CA LYS A 122 -3.41 -18.37 13.34
C LYS A 122 -2.29 -19.18 13.99
N TYR A 123 -1.74 -20.17 13.27
CA TYR A 123 -0.66 -21.02 13.76
C TYR A 123 0.72 -20.47 13.41
N ILE A 124 0.80 -19.55 12.43
CA ILE A 124 2.04 -18.89 12.08
C ILE A 124 2.26 -17.72 13.06
N HIS A 125 3.47 -17.59 13.56
CA HIS A 125 3.86 -16.42 14.34
C HIS A 125 4.04 -15.24 13.38
N CYS A 126 2.90 -14.63 12.99
CA CYS A 126 2.86 -13.53 12.05
C CYS A 126 3.31 -12.23 12.74
N GLU A 127 4.40 -11.66 12.25
CA GLU A 127 4.80 -10.31 12.59
C GLU A 127 4.01 -9.32 11.71
N TYR A 128 2.71 -9.15 12.00
CA TYR A 128 1.79 -8.40 11.16
C TYR A 128 2.22 -6.94 10.90
N SER A 129 3.05 -6.35 11.77
CA SER A 129 3.68 -5.04 11.54
C SER A 129 4.66 -5.04 10.36
N LYS A 130 5.11 -6.23 9.93
CA LYS A 130 5.97 -6.45 8.76
C LYS A 130 5.21 -6.94 7.53
N SER A 131 3.89 -7.12 7.64
CA SER A 131 3.07 -7.59 6.53
C SER A 131 2.58 -6.43 5.66
N PRO A 132 2.74 -6.51 4.34
CA PRO A 132 2.24 -5.49 3.42
C PRO A 132 0.70 -5.44 3.34
N GLU A 133 0.01 -6.46 3.86
CA GLU A 133 -1.44 -6.58 3.69
C GLU A 133 -2.24 -5.53 4.47
N LEU A 134 -1.65 -4.90 5.48
CA LEU A 134 -2.28 -3.79 6.20
C LEU A 134 -2.32 -2.48 5.41
N THR A 135 -1.40 -2.35 4.44
CA THR A 135 -1.24 -1.16 3.61
C THR A 135 -1.39 -1.46 2.10
N ASN A 136 -2.08 -2.55 1.78
CA ASN A 136 -2.32 -2.98 0.40
C ASN A 136 -3.61 -2.38 -0.15
N ILE A 137 -3.51 -1.23 -0.82
CA ILE A 137 -4.62 -0.39 -1.31
C ILE A 137 -5.42 -1.09 -2.41
N GLY A 138 -6.72 -0.77 -2.52
CA GLY A 138 -7.62 -1.15 -3.62
C GLY A 138 -8.66 -2.18 -3.25
N SER A 139 -9.72 -2.28 -4.07
CA SER A 139 -10.97 -2.98 -3.77
C SER A 139 -11.00 -4.47 -4.15
N PHE A 140 -10.11 -4.91 -5.02
CA PHE A 140 -10.04 -6.34 -5.42
C PHE A 140 -9.26 -7.17 -4.41
N GLU A 141 -9.57 -8.47 -4.29
CA GLU A 141 -8.77 -9.42 -3.55
C GLU A 141 -7.38 -9.51 -4.15
N LYS A 142 -6.40 -9.15 -3.37
CA LYS A 142 -4.99 -9.16 -3.78
C LYS A 142 -4.08 -9.32 -2.59
N CYS A 143 -2.86 -9.74 -2.86
CA CYS A 143 -1.83 -9.86 -1.85
C CYS A 143 -0.45 -9.61 -2.44
N TRP A 144 0.49 -9.29 -1.58
CA TRP A 144 1.90 -9.29 -1.90
C TRP A 144 2.52 -10.64 -1.51
N ARG A 145 3.32 -11.22 -2.41
CA ARG A 145 4.13 -12.42 -2.12
C ARG A 145 5.59 -12.14 -2.34
N LEU A 146 6.39 -12.61 -1.41
CA LEU A 146 7.85 -12.47 -1.47
C LEU A 146 8.46 -13.72 -2.17
N ARG A 147 9.07 -13.51 -3.34
CA ARG A 147 9.76 -14.55 -4.10
C ARG A 147 11.19 -14.09 -4.41
N ASN A 148 12.20 -14.85 -3.97
CA ASN A 148 13.61 -14.53 -4.24
C ASN A 148 13.97 -13.07 -3.86
N ASN A 149 13.51 -12.60 -2.70
CA ASN A 149 13.69 -11.23 -2.20
C ASN A 149 13.07 -10.13 -3.08
N LYS A 150 12.09 -10.47 -3.91
CA LYS A 150 11.30 -9.53 -4.70
C LYS A 150 9.83 -9.67 -4.37
N TRP A 151 9.12 -8.55 -4.34
CA TRP A 151 7.69 -8.52 -4.13
C TRP A 151 6.93 -8.69 -5.44
N TYR A 152 5.89 -9.54 -5.41
CA TYR A 152 4.94 -9.76 -6.50
C TYR A 152 3.54 -9.51 -6.01
N MET A 153 2.80 -8.65 -6.71
CA MET A 153 1.38 -8.42 -6.48
C MET A 153 0.58 -9.51 -7.19
N TYR A 154 -0.22 -10.23 -6.43
CA TYR A 154 -1.24 -11.16 -6.91
C TYR A 154 -2.59 -10.50 -6.79
N LYS A 155 -3.33 -10.41 -7.85
CA LYS A 155 -4.66 -9.80 -7.91
C LYS A 155 -5.64 -10.80 -8.50
N LYS A 156 -6.68 -11.14 -7.72
CA LYS A 156 -7.72 -12.05 -8.17
C LYS A 156 -8.74 -11.26 -8.97
N GLU A 157 -8.98 -11.69 -10.20
CA GLU A 157 -9.82 -10.96 -11.15
C GLU A 157 -10.72 -11.89 -11.95
N SER A 158 -11.76 -11.31 -12.55
CA SER A 158 -12.56 -12.01 -13.55
C SER A 158 -11.73 -12.33 -14.80
N PRO A 159 -12.12 -13.32 -15.62
CA PRO A 159 -11.41 -13.64 -16.85
C PRO A 159 -11.26 -12.44 -17.79
N GLN A 160 -12.25 -11.55 -17.82
CA GLN A 160 -12.25 -10.35 -18.67
C GLN A 160 -11.22 -9.32 -18.20
N GLU A 161 -11.15 -9.08 -16.89
CA GLU A 161 -10.19 -8.16 -16.28
C GLU A 161 -8.76 -8.66 -16.48
N ARG A 162 -8.50 -9.96 -16.20
CA ARG A 162 -7.20 -10.59 -16.47
C ARG A 162 -6.76 -10.43 -17.93
N PHE A 163 -7.69 -10.70 -18.84
CA PHE A 163 -7.41 -10.52 -20.27
C PHE A 163 -7.04 -9.08 -20.57
N SER A 164 -7.79 -8.11 -20.06
CA SER A 164 -7.56 -6.69 -20.30
C SER A 164 -6.20 -6.23 -19.81
N GLU A 165 -5.80 -6.58 -18.59
CA GLU A 165 -4.51 -6.19 -18.03
C GLU A 165 -3.33 -6.78 -18.83
N ILE A 166 -3.40 -8.08 -19.14
CA ILE A 166 -2.34 -8.76 -19.91
C ILE A 166 -2.31 -8.23 -21.36
N PHE A 167 -3.48 -7.99 -21.96
CA PHE A 167 -3.57 -7.47 -23.33
C PHE A 167 -2.96 -6.06 -23.42
N ILE A 168 -3.32 -5.15 -22.50
CA ILE A 168 -2.80 -3.79 -22.50
C ILE A 168 -1.29 -3.79 -22.25
N TYR A 169 -0.78 -4.61 -21.33
CA TYR A 169 0.65 -4.78 -21.13
C TYR A 169 1.36 -5.19 -22.45
N LYS A 170 0.87 -6.25 -23.13
CA LYS A 170 1.46 -6.73 -24.38
C LYS A 170 1.36 -5.71 -25.50
N LEU A 171 0.22 -5.02 -25.60
CA LEU A 171 0.00 -3.98 -26.61
C LEU A 171 0.92 -2.79 -26.39
N GLY A 172 1.03 -2.31 -25.14
CA GLY A 172 1.94 -1.20 -24.80
C GLY A 172 3.39 -1.55 -25.10
N THR A 173 3.82 -2.77 -24.70
CA THR A 173 5.17 -3.27 -25.01
C THR A 173 5.41 -3.35 -26.53
N PHE A 174 4.41 -3.81 -27.29
CA PHE A 174 4.49 -3.85 -28.76
C PHE A 174 4.70 -2.46 -29.38
N PHE A 175 4.08 -1.44 -28.82
CA PHE A 175 4.28 -0.04 -29.22
C PHE A 175 5.55 0.61 -28.65
N GLY A 176 6.36 -0.13 -27.89
CA GLY A 176 7.63 0.38 -27.35
C GLY A 176 7.50 1.18 -26.05
N TYR A 177 6.35 1.12 -25.38
CA TYR A 177 6.18 1.72 -24.05
C TYR A 177 6.84 0.86 -22.97
N ASP A 178 7.40 1.51 -21.95
CA ASP A 178 7.86 0.85 -20.74
C ASP A 178 6.64 0.51 -19.86
N MET A 179 6.31 -0.77 -19.81
CA MET A 179 5.09 -1.28 -19.17
C MET A 179 5.43 -2.15 -17.99
N ALA A 180 4.63 -2.04 -16.92
CA ALA A 180 4.61 -3.06 -15.87
C ALA A 180 4.25 -4.42 -16.51
N GLN A 181 5.04 -5.45 -16.19
CA GLN A 181 4.85 -6.79 -16.76
C GLN A 181 3.76 -7.53 -16.02
N TYR A 182 2.84 -8.12 -16.78
CA TYR A 182 1.73 -8.90 -16.23
C TYR A 182 1.76 -10.32 -16.79
N GLU A 183 1.59 -11.29 -15.90
CA GLU A 183 1.42 -12.70 -16.24
C GLU A 183 0.19 -13.29 -15.54
N GLN A 184 -0.31 -14.40 -16.05
CA GLN A 184 -1.41 -15.12 -15.41
C GLN A 184 -0.86 -16.28 -14.57
N ASP A 185 -1.36 -16.39 -13.33
CA ASP A 185 -1.13 -17.54 -12.44
C ASP A 185 -2.48 -17.97 -11.85
N GLY A 186 -3.07 -19.06 -12.41
CA GLY A 186 -4.42 -19.50 -12.08
C GLY A 186 -5.48 -18.43 -12.36
N ASP A 187 -6.23 -18.07 -11.31
CA ASP A 187 -7.25 -17.01 -11.35
C ASP A 187 -6.69 -15.62 -11.05
N CYS A 188 -5.38 -15.49 -10.92
CA CYS A 188 -4.73 -14.23 -10.61
C CYS A 188 -3.99 -13.64 -11.80
N VAL A 189 -3.91 -12.32 -11.81
CA VAL A 189 -2.89 -11.57 -12.52
C VAL A 189 -1.74 -11.31 -11.56
N VAL A 190 -0.51 -11.45 -12.04
CA VAL A 190 0.71 -11.28 -11.25
C VAL A 190 1.59 -10.24 -11.89
N THR A 191 2.09 -9.31 -11.10
CA THR A 191 3.09 -8.33 -11.53
C THR A 191 4.19 -8.18 -10.48
N GLU A 192 5.45 -8.07 -10.94
CA GLU A 192 6.56 -7.73 -10.05
C GLU A 192 6.43 -6.27 -9.59
N ASP A 193 6.91 -5.96 -8.38
CA ASP A 193 7.04 -4.59 -7.91
C ASP A 193 7.81 -3.72 -8.92
N PHE A 194 7.09 -2.78 -9.52
CA PHE A 194 7.63 -1.88 -10.55
C PHE A 194 8.43 -0.69 -9.98
N THR A 195 8.49 -0.54 -8.66
CA THR A 195 9.32 0.50 -8.01
C THR A 195 10.80 0.14 -7.96
N LEU A 196 11.19 -1.01 -8.54
CA LEU A 196 12.54 -1.55 -8.53
C LEU A 196 13.10 -1.69 -7.10
N SER A 197 12.34 -2.37 -6.26
CA SER A 197 12.67 -2.56 -4.83
C SER A 197 12.86 -1.22 -4.12
N LYS A 198 11.89 -0.33 -4.30
CA LYS A 198 11.85 1.02 -3.70
C LYS A 198 12.97 1.96 -4.13
N LYS A 199 13.49 1.78 -5.34
CA LYS A 199 14.34 2.80 -5.98
C LYS A 199 13.54 4.05 -6.30
N TYR A 200 12.25 3.87 -6.64
CA TYR A 200 11.28 4.93 -6.89
C TYR A 200 10.17 4.85 -5.85
N ASP A 201 9.59 5.98 -5.51
CA ASP A 201 8.39 6.07 -4.70
C ASP A 201 7.18 6.17 -5.62
N PHE A 202 6.16 5.36 -5.37
CA PHE A 202 4.91 5.36 -6.11
C PHE A 202 3.82 6.09 -5.34
N GLU A 203 3.17 7.03 -5.99
CA GLU A 203 1.93 7.64 -5.50
C GLU A 203 0.84 7.47 -6.57
N SER A 204 -0.36 7.04 -6.17
CA SER A 204 -1.45 6.85 -7.12
C SER A 204 -2.00 8.21 -7.58
N ALA A 205 -2.37 8.31 -8.86
CA ALA A 205 -3.00 9.51 -9.39
C ALA A 205 -4.25 9.90 -8.60
N ALA A 206 -5.08 8.92 -8.22
CA ALA A 206 -6.29 9.16 -7.43
C ALA A 206 -6.00 9.76 -6.05
N SER A 207 -4.89 9.42 -5.39
CA SER A 207 -4.50 10.04 -4.12
C SER A 207 -4.06 11.49 -4.26
N ILE A 208 -3.60 11.90 -5.45
CA ILE A 208 -3.09 13.24 -5.73
C ILE A 208 -4.21 14.17 -6.19
N VAL A 209 -5.04 13.74 -7.14
CA VAL A 209 -6.06 14.60 -7.79
C VAL A 209 -7.49 14.31 -7.34
N GLY A 210 -7.68 13.27 -6.54
CA GLY A 210 -8.99 12.74 -6.15
C GLY A 210 -9.53 11.73 -7.15
N ASP A 211 -10.57 11.01 -6.75
CA ASP A 211 -11.27 10.02 -7.57
C ASP A 211 -12.62 10.62 -8.01
N ASP A 212 -12.56 11.57 -8.94
CA ASP A 212 -13.72 12.20 -9.53
C ASP A 212 -14.25 11.32 -10.68
N GLU A 213 -15.57 11.22 -10.81
CA GLU A 213 -16.21 10.50 -11.93
C GLU A 213 -15.92 11.16 -13.29
N ASP A 214 -15.57 12.45 -13.31
CA ASP A 214 -15.11 13.15 -14.51
C ASP A 214 -13.61 12.91 -14.76
N TYR A 215 -13.31 11.87 -15.52
CA TYR A 215 -11.93 11.54 -15.93
C TYR A 215 -11.23 12.69 -16.68
N THR A 216 -11.95 13.55 -17.38
CA THR A 216 -11.37 14.72 -18.06
C THR A 216 -10.85 15.73 -17.05
N LEU A 217 -11.59 15.92 -15.95
CA LEU A 217 -11.18 16.80 -14.86
C LEU A 217 -9.96 16.25 -14.13
N ASN A 218 -9.95 14.96 -13.83
CA ASN A 218 -8.82 14.28 -13.20
C ASN A 218 -7.56 14.37 -14.06
N TYR A 219 -7.69 14.17 -15.37
CA TYR A 219 -6.57 14.30 -16.32
C TYR A 219 -5.99 15.72 -16.34
N LYS A 220 -6.86 16.76 -16.36
CA LYS A 220 -6.41 18.16 -16.29
C LYS A 220 -5.65 18.45 -15.01
N LYS A 221 -6.16 18.02 -13.86
CA LYS A 221 -5.48 18.18 -12.55
C LYS A 221 -4.10 17.53 -12.55
N LEU A 222 -3.95 16.32 -13.14
CA LEU A 222 -2.65 15.65 -13.27
C LEU A 222 -1.67 16.41 -14.17
N TYR A 223 -2.16 17.11 -15.17
CA TYR A 223 -1.31 17.87 -16.10
C TYR A 223 -0.79 19.18 -15.50
N GLU A 224 -1.39 19.64 -14.40
CA GLU A 224 -1.02 20.88 -13.70
C GLU A 224 0.00 20.65 -12.56
N ILE A 225 0.32 19.39 -12.23
CA ILE A 225 1.31 18.98 -11.23
C ILE A 225 2.70 18.89 -11.86
#